data_f59a0d6a2cf11eba9fb9b34588db277f
#
_entry.id   f59a0d6a2cf11eba9fb9b34588db277f
#
_cell.length_a   1.000
_cell.length_b   1.000
_cell.length_c   1.000
_cell.angle_alpha   90.00
_cell.angle_beta   90.00
_cell.angle_gamma   90.00
#
_symmetry.space_group_name_H-M   'P 1'
#
loop_
_entity.id
_entity.type
_entity.pdbx_description
1 polymer ?
#
loop_
_entity_poly.entity_id
_entity_poly.type
_entity_poly.pdbx_seq_one_letter_code
_entity_poly.pdbx_strand_id
1 'polypeptide(L)'
;MTAILNLASDTPVLDNPAEPVAAWHTRVAAFAVDVLPGVAVLATTAPWLLAGPELGCVWWTFVVVTGLAVVVLAGNRWLLPSIHDWTLGRALVGIRIVRRDGRPPGFGRLLLRDLAHLLDTAALFVGWLWPLWDRRRRTFADLVLRTEVRLATRPDRDMRRFTAKVLVAAVVVSALSVGLSYLLVYRHEQVVDEARAQVTEEGPRIVEQMLSYDVDTLNDDFTRAQSLATDNYRPQLVAHQEAVRKFGASTNEYWAVNSAVLFVSKDEAAMLLAMQGQRGTKVEELKFITATVRVDFDRVGDNWRVNNLTVLKAPLMQAAGQ
;
A
#
# COMPACT_ATOMS: atom_id res chain seq x y z
N MET A 1 -52.20 67.08 -39.77
CA MET A 1 -51.35 65.95 -40.23
C MET A 1 -50.05 66.02 -39.44
N THR A 2 -50.03 65.31 -38.30
CA THR A 2 -49.04 65.48 -37.25
C THR A 2 -48.06 64.29 -37.35
N ALA A 3 -46.82 64.53 -37.72
CA ALA A 3 -45.78 63.49 -37.76
C ALA A 3 -45.23 63.33 -36.35
N ILE A 4 -45.44 62.14 -35.82
CA ILE A 4 -44.82 61.67 -34.53
C ILE A 4 -43.42 61.19 -34.84
N LEU A 5 -42.39 61.92 -34.45
CA LEU A 5 -41.00 61.55 -34.44
C LEU A 5 -40.81 60.51 -33.30
N ASN A 6 -40.62 59.23 -33.66
CA ASN A 6 -40.14 58.19 -32.77
C ASN A 6 -38.67 58.43 -32.51
N LEU A 7 -38.32 59.09 -31.42
CA LEU A 7 -36.99 59.08 -30.83
C LEU A 7 -36.82 57.72 -30.10
N ALA A 8 -36.32 56.74 -30.84
CA ALA A 8 -35.75 55.55 -30.22
C ALA A 8 -34.56 56.03 -29.40
N SER A 9 -34.70 56.02 -28.09
CA SER A 9 -33.59 56.22 -27.14
C SER A 9 -32.60 55.08 -27.29
N ASP A 10 -31.57 55.32 -28.10
CA ASP A 10 -30.30 54.60 -27.99
C ASP A 10 -29.72 54.87 -26.60
N THR A 11 -30.19 54.19 -25.60
CA THR A 11 -29.46 54.07 -24.36
C THR A 11 -28.17 53.32 -24.69
N PRO A 12 -26.98 53.92 -24.53
CA PRO A 12 -25.75 53.17 -24.68
C PRO A 12 -25.79 52.05 -23.67
N VAL A 13 -25.69 50.83 -24.16
CA VAL A 13 -25.38 49.67 -23.31
C VAL A 13 -24.08 50.06 -22.64
N LEU A 14 -24.17 50.47 -21.38
CA LEU A 14 -23.01 50.76 -20.54
C LEU A 14 -22.19 49.46 -20.57
N ASP A 15 -21.06 49.50 -21.28
CA ASP A 15 -20.03 48.48 -21.27
C ASP A 15 -19.65 48.29 -19.82
N ASN A 16 -20.23 47.26 -19.20
CA ASN A 16 -19.91 46.91 -17.81
C ASN A 16 -18.41 46.65 -17.79
N PRO A 17 -17.58 47.44 -17.07
CA PRO A 17 -16.13 47.34 -17.16
C PRO A 17 -15.75 45.89 -16.90
N ALA A 18 -15.11 45.27 -17.89
CA ALA A 18 -14.79 43.85 -17.86
C ALA A 18 -14.08 43.55 -16.56
N GLU A 19 -14.67 42.66 -15.74
CA GLU A 19 -14.11 42.27 -14.44
C GLU A 19 -12.61 42.00 -14.55
N PRO A 20 -11.77 42.52 -13.63
CA PRO A 20 -10.33 42.39 -13.74
C PRO A 20 -9.88 40.93 -13.67
N VAL A 21 -8.83 40.60 -14.41
CA VAL A 21 -8.27 39.23 -14.48
C VAL A 21 -7.62 38.85 -13.16
N ALA A 22 -7.85 37.62 -12.70
CA ALA A 22 -7.28 37.10 -11.46
C ALA A 22 -5.75 36.98 -11.54
N ALA A 23 -5.05 37.33 -10.48
CA ALA A 23 -3.61 37.17 -10.37
C ALA A 23 -3.22 35.66 -10.34
N TRP A 24 -1.99 35.35 -10.76
CA TRP A 24 -1.50 33.99 -10.80
C TRP A 24 -1.52 33.30 -9.42
N HIS A 25 -1.01 33.99 -8.38
CA HIS A 25 -1.01 33.43 -7.01
C HIS A 25 -2.40 33.14 -6.45
N THR A 26 -3.42 33.93 -6.78
CA THR A 26 -4.82 33.67 -6.39
C THR A 26 -5.36 32.39 -7.04
N ARG A 27 -4.96 32.12 -8.29
CA ARG A 27 -5.35 30.87 -8.99
C ARG A 27 -4.68 29.66 -8.37
N VAL A 28 -3.38 29.78 -8.04
CA VAL A 28 -2.63 28.71 -7.35
C VAL A 28 -3.24 28.42 -5.98
N ALA A 29 -3.57 29.46 -5.20
CA ALA A 29 -4.22 29.30 -3.91
C ALA A 29 -5.59 28.60 -4.03
N ALA A 30 -6.42 29.00 -5.01
CA ALA A 30 -7.70 28.33 -5.26
C ALA A 30 -7.51 26.87 -5.65
N PHE A 31 -6.57 26.58 -6.55
CA PHE A 31 -6.25 25.22 -6.99
C PHE A 31 -5.77 24.35 -5.82
N ALA A 32 -4.88 24.89 -4.98
CA ALA A 32 -4.37 24.18 -3.81
C ALA A 32 -5.51 23.79 -2.85
N VAL A 33 -6.42 24.70 -2.54
CA VAL A 33 -7.59 24.42 -1.68
C VAL A 33 -8.54 23.41 -2.32
N ASP A 34 -8.73 23.45 -3.63
CA ASP A 34 -9.64 22.56 -4.34
C ASP A 34 -9.10 21.12 -4.50
N VAL A 35 -7.78 20.94 -4.58
CA VAL A 35 -7.15 19.69 -5.02
C VAL A 35 -6.37 19.00 -3.91
N LEU A 36 -5.54 19.74 -3.15
CA LEU A 36 -4.63 19.11 -2.17
C LEU A 36 -5.34 18.30 -1.09
N PRO A 37 -6.49 18.72 -0.53
CA PRO A 37 -7.17 17.90 0.48
C PRO A 37 -7.63 16.55 -0.07
N GLY A 38 -8.19 16.55 -1.28
CA GLY A 38 -8.60 15.32 -1.94
C GLY A 38 -7.41 14.42 -2.29
N VAL A 39 -6.34 15.00 -2.84
CA VAL A 39 -5.10 14.26 -3.14
C VAL A 39 -4.46 13.69 -1.87
N ALA A 40 -4.46 14.42 -0.75
CA ALA A 40 -3.95 13.91 0.52
C ALA A 40 -4.72 12.68 1.00
N VAL A 41 -6.05 12.70 0.94
CA VAL A 41 -6.88 11.53 1.26
C VAL A 41 -6.58 10.36 0.32
N LEU A 42 -6.53 10.61 -1.00
CA LEU A 42 -6.22 9.57 -1.99
C LEU A 42 -4.83 8.97 -1.79
N ALA A 43 -3.82 9.80 -1.53
CA ALA A 43 -2.44 9.35 -1.32
C ALA A 43 -2.28 8.47 -0.07
N THR A 44 -3.12 8.69 0.96
CA THR A 44 -3.09 7.90 2.20
C THR A 44 -3.97 6.65 2.16
N THR A 45 -4.96 6.59 1.26
CA THR A 45 -5.88 5.46 1.15
C THR A 45 -5.57 4.53 -0.02
N ALA A 46 -5.10 5.04 -1.17
CA ALA A 46 -4.83 4.25 -2.37
C ALA A 46 -3.78 3.13 -2.18
N PRO A 47 -2.69 3.30 -1.41
CA PRO A 47 -1.74 2.22 -1.17
C PRO A 47 -2.38 0.96 -0.57
N TRP A 48 -3.40 1.12 0.27
CA TRP A 48 -4.17 0.00 0.83
C TRP A 48 -4.96 -0.80 -0.22
N LEU A 49 -5.44 -0.14 -1.26
CA LEU A 49 -6.16 -0.80 -2.36
C LEU A 49 -5.23 -1.67 -3.20
N LEU A 50 -3.93 -1.32 -3.23
CA LEU A 50 -2.92 -1.99 -4.06
C LEU A 50 -2.17 -3.10 -3.30
N ALA A 51 -1.95 -2.95 -2.00
CA ALA A 51 -1.07 -3.81 -1.20
C ALA A 51 -1.75 -4.44 0.02
N GLY A 52 -2.98 -4.03 0.36
CA GLY A 52 -3.73 -4.57 1.50
C GLY A 52 -4.32 -5.95 1.23
N PRO A 53 -4.58 -6.75 2.27
CA PRO A 53 -5.25 -8.03 2.12
C PRO A 53 -6.64 -7.84 1.50
N GLU A 54 -6.85 -8.47 0.37
CA GLU A 54 -8.07 -8.33 -0.41
C GLU A 54 -9.30 -8.87 0.35
N LEU A 55 -10.45 -8.19 0.12
CA LEU A 55 -11.79 -8.58 0.57
C LEU A 55 -12.09 -8.55 2.07
N GLY A 56 -11.18 -8.10 2.94
CA GLY A 56 -11.49 -7.86 4.34
C GLY A 56 -12.32 -6.57 4.56
N CYS A 57 -13.02 -6.44 5.69
CA CYS A 57 -13.83 -5.25 6.00
C CYS A 57 -13.00 -3.96 6.03
N VAL A 58 -11.72 -4.04 6.40
CA VAL A 58 -10.78 -2.90 6.36
C VAL A 58 -10.52 -2.47 4.91
N TRP A 59 -10.26 -3.41 4.00
CA TRP A 59 -10.06 -3.12 2.58
C TRP A 59 -11.28 -2.41 1.98
N TRP A 60 -12.49 -2.91 2.24
CA TRP A 60 -13.72 -2.27 1.79
C TRP A 60 -13.92 -0.87 2.36
N THR A 61 -13.49 -0.64 3.61
CA THR A 61 -13.50 0.72 4.19
C THR A 61 -12.63 1.68 3.39
N PHE A 62 -11.41 1.27 3.01
CA PHE A 62 -10.54 2.08 2.16
C PHE A 62 -11.09 2.29 0.76
N VAL A 63 -11.75 1.28 0.16
CA VAL A 63 -12.46 1.42 -1.14
C VAL A 63 -13.52 2.52 -1.05
N VAL A 64 -14.37 2.47 -0.03
CA VAL A 64 -15.46 3.45 0.16
C VAL A 64 -14.90 4.85 0.40
N VAL A 65 -13.90 5.00 1.28
CA VAL A 65 -13.29 6.30 1.58
C VAL A 65 -12.62 6.89 0.35
N THR A 66 -11.87 6.07 -0.41
CA THR A 66 -11.22 6.49 -1.67
C THR A 66 -12.26 6.89 -2.71
N GLY A 67 -13.29 6.08 -2.90
CA GLY A 67 -14.38 6.38 -3.84
C GLY A 67 -15.11 7.67 -3.48
N LEU A 68 -15.41 7.88 -2.20
CA LEU A 68 -16.04 9.11 -1.71
C LEU A 68 -15.13 10.32 -1.94
N ALA A 69 -13.82 10.21 -1.68
CA ALA A 69 -12.86 11.29 -1.92
C ALA A 69 -12.82 11.68 -3.41
N VAL A 70 -12.83 10.70 -4.33
CA VAL A 70 -12.90 10.94 -5.78
C VAL A 70 -14.20 11.65 -6.16
N VAL A 71 -15.34 11.19 -5.64
CA VAL A 71 -16.66 11.81 -5.92
C VAL A 71 -16.72 13.25 -5.41
N VAL A 72 -16.23 13.51 -4.18
CA VAL A 72 -16.20 14.86 -3.60
C VAL A 72 -15.26 15.76 -4.40
N LEU A 73 -14.09 15.28 -4.79
CA LEU A 73 -13.13 16.03 -5.59
C LEU A 73 -13.72 16.38 -6.96
N ALA A 74 -14.30 15.40 -7.66
CA ALA A 74 -14.96 15.57 -8.96
C ALA A 74 -16.16 16.54 -8.86
N GLY A 75 -16.97 16.38 -7.83
CA GLY A 75 -18.11 17.26 -7.55
C GLY A 75 -17.69 18.70 -7.33
N ASN A 76 -16.65 18.92 -6.52
CA ASN A 76 -16.11 20.28 -6.31
C ASN A 76 -15.48 20.88 -7.57
N ARG A 77 -14.81 20.07 -8.41
CA ARG A 77 -14.09 20.56 -9.60
C ARG A 77 -15.00 20.85 -10.79
N TRP A 78 -16.03 20.04 -11.00
CA TRP A 78 -16.81 20.08 -12.23
C TRP A 78 -18.31 20.33 -12.02
N LEU A 79 -18.92 19.68 -11.01
CA LEU A 79 -20.35 19.78 -10.77
C LEU A 79 -20.71 21.11 -10.10
N LEU A 80 -20.09 21.43 -8.98
CA LEU A 80 -20.36 22.63 -8.20
C LEU A 80 -20.21 23.93 -9.02
N PRO A 81 -19.11 24.13 -9.78
CA PRO A 81 -18.97 25.34 -10.60
C PRO A 81 -19.84 25.35 -11.86
N SER A 82 -20.42 24.25 -12.28
CA SER A 82 -21.42 24.26 -13.37
C SER A 82 -22.81 24.67 -12.90
N ILE A 83 -23.09 24.59 -11.60
CA ILE A 83 -24.38 24.96 -10.99
C ILE A 83 -24.30 26.35 -10.32
N HIS A 84 -23.20 26.60 -9.62
CA HIS A 84 -23.03 27.80 -8.77
C HIS A 84 -21.89 28.73 -9.19
N ASP A 85 -21.22 28.48 -10.31
CA ASP A 85 -20.08 29.24 -10.85
C ASP A 85 -18.80 29.26 -9.99
N TRP A 86 -18.76 28.53 -8.87
CA TRP A 86 -17.59 28.51 -7.97
C TRP A 86 -17.24 27.11 -7.49
N THR A 87 -15.97 26.91 -7.18
CA THR A 87 -15.46 25.80 -6.38
C THR A 87 -15.13 26.28 -4.97
N LEU A 88 -14.85 25.39 -4.04
CA LEU A 88 -14.49 25.74 -2.67
C LEU A 88 -13.32 26.77 -2.63
N GLY A 89 -12.23 26.48 -3.34
CA GLY A 89 -11.05 27.35 -3.40
C GLY A 89 -11.33 28.65 -4.14
N ARG A 90 -12.06 28.63 -5.26
CA ARG A 90 -12.42 29.84 -6.00
C ARG A 90 -13.32 30.76 -5.19
N ALA A 91 -14.30 30.22 -4.48
CA ALA A 91 -15.17 30.98 -3.60
C ALA A 91 -14.40 31.64 -2.44
N LEU A 92 -13.42 30.91 -1.88
CA LEU A 92 -12.59 31.42 -0.79
C LEU A 92 -11.77 32.65 -1.20
N VAL A 93 -11.17 32.62 -2.41
CA VAL A 93 -10.30 33.70 -2.88
C VAL A 93 -11.04 34.77 -3.74
N GLY A 94 -12.29 34.52 -4.12
CA GLY A 94 -13.11 35.45 -4.89
C GLY A 94 -12.72 35.49 -6.38
N ILE A 95 -12.67 34.33 -7.04
CA ILE A 95 -12.41 34.22 -8.49
C ILE A 95 -13.40 33.27 -9.13
N ARG A 96 -13.65 33.46 -10.43
CA ARG A 96 -14.47 32.56 -11.24
C ARG A 96 -13.85 32.30 -12.61
N ILE A 97 -14.18 31.18 -13.23
CA ILE A 97 -13.84 30.89 -14.61
C ILE A 97 -15.01 31.36 -15.48
N VAL A 98 -14.69 32.06 -16.53
CA VAL A 98 -15.65 32.50 -17.55
C VAL A 98 -15.14 32.13 -18.95
N ARG A 99 -16.04 31.94 -19.86
CA ARG A 99 -15.73 31.90 -21.29
C ARG A 99 -15.31 33.28 -21.78
N ARG A 100 -14.67 33.36 -22.95
CA ARG A 100 -14.27 34.62 -23.56
C ARG A 100 -15.47 35.55 -23.82
N ASP A 101 -16.67 35.01 -23.99
CA ASP A 101 -17.92 35.72 -24.13
C ASP A 101 -18.58 36.13 -22.79
N GLY A 102 -17.88 35.94 -21.66
CA GLY A 102 -18.36 36.26 -20.32
C GLY A 102 -19.31 35.21 -19.70
N ARG A 103 -19.76 34.20 -20.45
CA ARG A 103 -20.71 33.17 -19.96
C ARG A 103 -20.02 32.11 -19.10
N PRO A 104 -20.75 31.42 -18.21
CA PRO A 104 -20.23 30.26 -17.47
C PRO A 104 -19.76 29.16 -18.41
N PRO A 105 -18.67 28.43 -18.07
CA PRO A 105 -18.10 27.44 -18.99
C PRO A 105 -18.86 26.13 -19.09
N GLY A 106 -19.78 25.82 -18.19
CA GLY A 106 -20.49 24.54 -18.12
C GLY A 106 -19.60 23.33 -17.80
N PHE A 107 -20.22 22.20 -17.42
CA PHE A 107 -19.54 20.99 -16.96
C PHE A 107 -18.50 20.44 -17.96
N GLY A 108 -18.90 20.20 -19.21
CA GLY A 108 -18.03 19.58 -20.21
C GLY A 108 -16.79 20.42 -20.51
N ARG A 109 -16.91 21.77 -20.54
CA ARG A 109 -15.76 22.64 -20.75
C ARG A 109 -14.83 22.70 -19.55
N LEU A 110 -15.35 22.60 -18.33
CA LEU A 110 -14.52 22.51 -17.11
C LEU A 110 -13.74 21.20 -17.08
N LEU A 111 -14.37 20.09 -17.43
CA LEU A 111 -13.71 18.77 -17.54
C LEU A 111 -12.61 18.81 -18.61
N LEU A 112 -12.93 19.28 -19.82
CA LEU A 112 -11.93 19.40 -20.90
C LEU A 112 -10.80 20.37 -20.53
N ARG A 113 -11.09 21.43 -19.77
CA ARG A 113 -10.06 22.34 -19.27
C ARG A 113 -9.11 21.67 -18.30
N ASP A 114 -9.62 20.85 -17.37
CA ASP A 114 -8.77 20.11 -16.45
C ASP A 114 -7.92 19.06 -17.20
N LEU A 115 -8.47 18.38 -18.20
CA LEU A 115 -7.69 17.53 -19.10
C LEU A 115 -6.64 18.32 -19.90
N ALA A 116 -6.99 19.50 -20.40
CA ALA A 116 -6.05 20.36 -21.14
C ALA A 116 -4.88 20.86 -20.26
N HIS A 117 -5.00 20.88 -18.93
CA HIS A 117 -3.87 21.12 -18.03
C HIS A 117 -2.78 20.05 -18.11
N LEU A 118 -3.05 18.88 -18.70
CA LEU A 118 -1.99 17.92 -19.06
C LEU A 118 -1.00 18.52 -20.05
N LEU A 119 -1.46 19.41 -20.97
CA LEU A 119 -0.57 20.12 -21.89
C LEU A 119 0.34 21.10 -21.13
N ASP A 120 -0.21 21.79 -20.12
CA ASP A 120 0.57 22.69 -19.26
C ASP A 120 1.69 21.93 -18.52
N THR A 121 1.41 20.69 -18.11
CA THR A 121 2.36 19.82 -17.42
C THR A 121 3.36 19.18 -18.40
N ALA A 122 2.88 18.67 -19.54
CA ALA A 122 3.72 18.05 -20.58
C ALA A 122 4.74 19.05 -21.17
N ALA A 123 4.39 20.34 -21.20
CA ALA A 123 5.30 21.44 -21.58
C ALA A 123 6.25 21.83 -20.42
N LEU A 124 6.69 20.88 -19.59
CA LEU A 124 7.59 21.09 -18.45
C LEU A 124 7.10 22.20 -17.50
N PHE A 125 5.80 22.23 -17.24
CA PHE A 125 5.09 23.21 -16.40
C PHE A 125 5.11 24.65 -16.93
N VAL A 126 5.66 24.93 -18.11
CA VAL A 126 5.67 26.27 -18.72
C VAL A 126 4.25 26.81 -18.88
N GLY A 127 3.28 25.95 -19.24
CA GLY A 127 1.89 26.37 -19.38
C GLY A 127 1.26 26.85 -18.07
N TRP A 128 1.65 26.29 -16.92
CA TRP A 128 1.22 26.74 -15.59
C TRP A 128 1.83 28.09 -15.21
N LEU A 129 3.02 28.41 -15.72
CA LEU A 129 3.71 29.69 -15.49
C LEU A 129 3.36 30.73 -16.55
N TRP A 130 2.79 30.31 -17.70
CA TRP A 130 2.44 31.21 -18.80
C TRP A 130 1.61 32.44 -18.41
N PRO A 131 0.68 32.36 -17.42
CA PRO A 131 -0.06 33.54 -16.92
C PRO A 131 0.80 34.70 -16.38
N LEU A 132 2.09 34.47 -16.09
CA LEU A 132 3.01 35.54 -15.67
C LEU A 132 3.39 36.45 -16.80
N TRP A 133 3.37 35.97 -18.06
CA TRP A 133 3.75 36.72 -19.27
C TRP A 133 2.54 37.12 -20.13
N ASP A 134 1.45 36.35 -20.10
CA ASP A 134 0.25 36.65 -20.89
C ASP A 134 -0.52 37.83 -20.29
N ARG A 135 -0.84 38.83 -21.13
CA ARG A 135 -1.61 40.03 -20.72
C ARG A 135 -2.96 39.69 -20.08
N ARG A 136 -3.59 38.59 -20.49
CA ARG A 136 -4.87 38.09 -19.94
C ARG A 136 -4.67 36.97 -18.89
N ARG A 137 -3.41 36.72 -18.50
CA ARG A 137 -3.03 35.73 -17.49
C ARG A 137 -3.62 34.35 -17.73
N ARG A 138 -3.61 33.85 -18.98
CA ARG A 138 -4.16 32.54 -19.37
C ARG A 138 -3.08 31.45 -19.35
N THR A 139 -3.46 30.25 -18.94
CA THR A 139 -2.67 29.03 -19.12
C THR A 139 -2.83 28.50 -20.56
N PHE A 140 -2.07 27.49 -20.97
CA PHE A 140 -2.29 26.83 -22.26
C PHE A 140 -3.69 26.20 -22.32
N ALA A 141 -4.14 25.55 -21.23
CA ALA A 141 -5.51 25.05 -21.12
C ALA A 141 -6.55 26.17 -21.32
N ASP A 142 -6.35 27.37 -20.74
CA ASP A 142 -7.23 28.51 -20.94
C ASP A 142 -7.24 28.97 -22.39
N LEU A 143 -6.08 28.95 -23.09
CA LEU A 143 -5.99 29.32 -24.50
C LEU A 143 -6.77 28.34 -25.39
N VAL A 144 -6.60 27.05 -25.18
CA VAL A 144 -7.26 25.98 -25.95
C VAL A 144 -8.79 26.05 -25.76
N LEU A 145 -9.24 26.15 -24.50
CA LEU A 145 -10.67 26.13 -24.17
C LEU A 145 -11.36 27.50 -24.26
N ARG A 146 -10.59 28.55 -24.59
CA ARG A 146 -11.08 29.93 -24.68
C ARG A 146 -11.75 30.39 -23.39
N THR A 147 -11.08 30.14 -22.25
CA THR A 147 -11.53 30.51 -20.91
C THR A 147 -10.63 31.62 -20.33
N GLU A 148 -11.14 32.30 -19.34
CA GLU A 148 -10.41 33.32 -18.56
C GLU A 148 -10.80 33.17 -17.09
N VAL A 149 -9.89 33.52 -16.18
CA VAL A 149 -10.18 33.57 -14.74
C VAL A 149 -10.25 35.03 -14.31
N ARG A 150 -11.42 35.47 -13.84
CA ARG A 150 -11.71 36.83 -13.42
C ARG A 150 -11.98 36.90 -11.92
N LEU A 151 -11.78 38.07 -11.35
CA LEU A 151 -12.23 38.36 -9.98
C LEU A 151 -13.75 38.31 -9.94
N ALA A 152 -14.29 37.81 -8.84
CA ALA A 152 -15.72 37.72 -8.60
C ALA A 152 -16.05 38.04 -7.14
N THR A 153 -17.27 38.48 -6.91
CA THR A 153 -17.79 38.64 -5.56
C THR A 153 -17.85 37.29 -4.88
N ARG A 154 -17.43 37.26 -3.61
CA ARG A 154 -17.53 36.02 -2.81
C ARG A 154 -19.01 35.73 -2.50
N PRO A 155 -19.40 34.46 -2.38
CA PRO A 155 -20.72 34.10 -1.87
C PRO A 155 -20.94 34.68 -0.46
N ASP A 156 -22.19 34.99 -0.13
CA ASP A 156 -22.57 35.54 1.19
C ASP A 156 -22.30 34.56 2.37
N ARG A 157 -22.09 33.28 2.04
CA ARG A 157 -21.74 32.26 3.02
C ARG A 157 -20.32 32.46 3.56
N ASP A 158 -20.11 32.18 4.87
CA ASP A 158 -18.77 32.17 5.46
C ASP A 158 -17.90 31.03 4.88
N MET A 159 -17.30 31.30 3.72
CA MET A 159 -16.46 30.34 2.99
C MET A 159 -15.19 29.99 3.78
N ARG A 160 -14.70 30.85 4.63
CA ARG A 160 -13.50 30.58 5.46
C ARG A 160 -13.76 29.46 6.45
N ARG A 161 -14.85 29.54 7.22
CA ARG A 161 -15.23 28.49 8.18
C ARG A 161 -15.59 27.19 7.48
N PHE A 162 -16.27 27.27 6.31
CA PHE A 162 -16.62 26.08 5.56
C PHE A 162 -15.37 25.37 5.02
N THR A 163 -14.45 26.10 4.40
CA THR A 163 -13.16 25.60 3.92
C THR A 163 -12.34 24.99 5.06
N ALA A 164 -12.25 25.69 6.21
CA ALA A 164 -11.53 25.16 7.36
C ALA A 164 -12.09 23.80 7.82
N LYS A 165 -13.42 23.63 7.86
CA LYS A 165 -14.04 22.34 8.19
C LYS A 165 -13.66 21.25 7.21
N VAL A 166 -13.67 21.53 5.91
CA VAL A 166 -13.26 20.57 4.86
C VAL A 166 -11.79 20.19 5.00
N LEU A 167 -10.91 21.17 5.23
CA LEU A 167 -9.48 20.92 5.44
C LEU A 167 -9.23 20.06 6.70
N VAL A 168 -9.87 20.41 7.81
CA VAL A 168 -9.77 19.62 9.05
C VAL A 168 -10.29 18.20 8.83
N ALA A 169 -11.43 18.03 8.16
CA ALA A 169 -11.95 16.70 7.85
C ALA A 169 -10.97 15.89 6.99
N ALA A 170 -10.38 16.49 5.96
CA ALA A 170 -9.38 15.82 5.12
C ALA A 170 -8.13 15.42 5.91
N VAL A 171 -7.62 16.30 6.79
CA VAL A 171 -6.49 16.01 7.68
C VAL A 171 -6.82 14.85 8.63
N VAL A 172 -7.99 14.87 9.26
CA VAL A 172 -8.43 13.81 10.18
C VAL A 172 -8.54 12.47 9.45
N VAL A 173 -9.19 12.44 8.28
CA VAL A 173 -9.31 11.21 7.47
C VAL A 173 -7.95 10.69 7.06
N SER A 174 -7.05 11.56 6.59
CA SER A 174 -5.68 11.17 6.21
C SER A 174 -4.89 10.65 7.41
N ALA A 175 -4.95 11.31 8.56
CA ALA A 175 -4.27 10.90 9.77
C ALA A 175 -4.78 9.53 10.29
N LEU A 176 -6.10 9.32 10.28
CA LEU A 176 -6.69 8.03 10.62
C LEU A 176 -6.29 6.93 9.64
N SER A 177 -6.25 7.22 8.34
CA SER A 177 -5.81 6.27 7.31
C SER A 177 -4.35 5.86 7.52
N VAL A 178 -3.45 6.82 7.74
CA VAL A 178 -2.03 6.56 8.02
C VAL A 178 -1.86 5.80 9.34
N GLY A 179 -2.56 6.22 10.41
CA GLY A 179 -2.50 5.55 11.71
C GLY A 179 -2.97 4.10 11.64
N LEU A 180 -4.07 3.84 10.94
CA LEU A 180 -4.59 2.49 10.74
C LEU A 180 -3.64 1.65 9.89
N SER A 181 -3.09 2.20 8.81
CA SER A 181 -2.09 1.55 7.97
C SER A 181 -0.85 1.15 8.79
N TYR A 182 -0.34 2.06 9.60
CA TYR A 182 0.80 1.80 10.47
C TYR A 182 0.51 0.67 11.46
N LEU A 183 -0.65 0.70 12.13
CA LEU A 183 -1.01 -0.31 13.11
C LEU A 183 -1.20 -1.70 12.49
N LEU A 184 -1.80 -1.80 11.31
CA LEU A 184 -2.13 -3.09 10.71
C LEU A 184 -0.96 -3.67 9.92
N VAL A 185 -0.24 -2.87 9.14
CA VAL A 185 0.88 -3.36 8.31
C VAL A 185 2.14 -3.50 9.15
N TYR A 186 2.55 -2.47 9.85
CA TYR A 186 3.81 -2.47 10.59
C TYR A 186 3.84 -3.51 11.71
N ARG A 187 2.74 -3.66 12.48
CA ARG A 187 2.67 -4.71 13.50
C ARG A 187 2.68 -6.10 12.91
N HIS A 188 2.04 -6.30 11.76
CA HIS A 188 2.07 -7.60 11.10
C HIS A 188 3.48 -7.95 10.62
N GLU A 189 4.18 -7.01 9.98
CA GLU A 189 5.56 -7.19 9.53
C GLU A 189 6.50 -7.49 10.70
N GLN A 190 6.40 -6.78 11.82
CA GLN A 190 7.21 -7.04 13.01
C GLN A 190 7.02 -8.48 13.54
N VAL A 191 5.79 -8.96 13.62
CA VAL A 191 5.51 -10.33 14.10
C VAL A 191 6.11 -11.37 13.15
N VAL A 192 6.05 -11.15 11.84
CA VAL A 192 6.67 -12.04 10.85
C VAL A 192 8.19 -12.00 10.89
N ASP A 193 8.78 -10.81 11.07
CA ASP A 193 10.23 -10.65 11.18
C ASP A 193 10.78 -11.28 12.46
N GLU A 194 10.09 -11.14 13.59
CA GLU A 194 10.41 -11.85 14.83
C GLU A 194 10.32 -13.36 14.67
N ALA A 195 9.24 -13.86 14.04
CA ALA A 195 9.08 -15.28 13.74
C ALA A 195 10.20 -15.79 12.82
N ARG A 196 10.60 -15.00 11.82
CA ARG A 196 11.71 -15.32 10.91
C ARG A 196 13.04 -15.41 11.67
N ALA A 197 13.33 -14.44 12.54
CA ALA A 197 14.53 -14.43 13.34
C ALA A 197 14.60 -15.68 14.26
N GLN A 198 13.50 -15.98 14.95
CA GLN A 198 13.40 -17.14 15.83
C GLN A 198 13.59 -18.45 15.08
N VAL A 199 12.87 -18.69 13.99
CA VAL A 199 12.99 -19.97 13.26
C VAL A 199 14.35 -20.11 12.57
N THR A 200 15.00 -19.01 12.19
CA THR A 200 16.35 -19.05 11.61
C THR A 200 17.38 -19.52 12.63
N GLU A 201 17.24 -19.11 13.89
CA GLU A 201 18.14 -19.49 14.97
C GLU A 201 17.80 -20.86 15.57
N GLU A 202 16.52 -21.11 15.87
CA GLU A 202 16.06 -22.29 16.59
C GLU A 202 15.83 -23.51 15.66
N GLY A 203 15.36 -23.26 14.43
CA GLY A 203 14.96 -24.31 13.49
C GLY A 203 16.03 -25.36 13.22
N PRO A 204 17.29 -24.97 12.89
CA PRO A 204 18.38 -25.94 12.73
C PRO A 204 18.61 -26.78 13.98
N ARG A 205 18.64 -26.16 15.17
CA ARG A 205 18.88 -26.84 16.45
C ARG A 205 17.75 -27.85 16.79
N ILE A 206 16.49 -27.47 16.48
CA ILE A 206 15.33 -28.37 16.67
C ILE A 206 15.51 -29.63 15.82
N VAL A 207 15.91 -29.48 14.56
CA VAL A 207 16.10 -30.60 13.63
C VAL A 207 17.29 -31.44 14.02
N GLU A 208 18.42 -30.82 14.42
CA GLU A 208 19.60 -31.51 14.96
C GLU A 208 19.22 -32.39 16.14
N GLN A 209 18.52 -31.84 17.13
CA GLN A 209 18.09 -32.55 18.33
C GLN A 209 17.05 -33.64 18.02
N MET A 210 16.22 -33.47 17.01
CA MET A 210 15.21 -34.43 16.60
C MET A 210 15.82 -35.66 15.87
N LEU A 211 16.89 -35.41 15.08
CA LEU A 211 17.53 -36.46 14.27
C LEU A 211 18.70 -37.16 14.97
N SER A 212 19.28 -36.55 16.00
CA SER A 212 20.43 -37.07 16.74
C SER A 212 19.98 -37.92 17.92
N TYR A 213 20.62 -39.06 18.10
CA TYR A 213 20.41 -39.96 19.24
C TYR A 213 21.66 -40.81 19.48
N ASP A 214 21.89 -41.14 20.75
CA ASP A 214 22.93 -42.07 21.17
C ASP A 214 22.31 -43.42 21.62
N VAL A 215 23.06 -44.50 21.45
CA VAL A 215 22.61 -45.85 21.84
C VAL A 215 22.41 -45.91 23.34
N ASP A 216 23.26 -45.27 24.13
CA ASP A 216 23.22 -45.32 25.59
C ASP A 216 22.08 -44.48 26.17
N THR A 217 21.63 -43.43 25.47
CA THR A 217 20.56 -42.51 25.90
C THR A 217 19.32 -42.56 25.00
N LEU A 218 19.17 -43.65 24.22
CA LEU A 218 18.19 -43.74 23.12
C LEU A 218 16.74 -43.43 23.53
N ASN A 219 16.32 -43.84 24.71
CA ASN A 219 14.93 -43.61 25.16
C ASN A 219 14.70 -42.14 25.51
N ASP A 220 15.67 -41.49 26.14
CA ASP A 220 15.59 -40.08 26.51
C ASP A 220 15.65 -39.17 25.27
N ASP A 221 16.53 -39.52 24.31
CA ASP A 221 16.68 -38.83 23.05
C ASP A 221 15.41 -38.92 22.19
N PHE A 222 14.81 -40.10 22.12
CA PHE A 222 13.55 -40.31 21.42
C PHE A 222 12.39 -39.54 22.06
N THR A 223 12.32 -39.51 23.39
CA THR A 223 11.32 -38.74 24.12
C THR A 223 11.50 -37.24 23.88
N ARG A 224 12.74 -36.76 23.91
CA ARG A 224 13.07 -35.36 23.57
C ARG A 224 12.65 -35.05 22.14
N ALA A 225 13.01 -35.88 21.15
CA ALA A 225 12.61 -35.71 19.75
C ALA A 225 11.09 -35.63 19.58
N GLN A 226 10.32 -36.49 20.29
CA GLN A 226 8.85 -36.44 20.25
C GLN A 226 8.28 -35.15 20.82
N SER A 227 8.93 -34.49 21.79
CA SER A 227 8.51 -33.21 22.34
C SER A 227 8.72 -32.05 21.38
N LEU A 228 9.62 -32.19 20.41
CA LEU A 228 9.92 -31.23 19.36
C LEU A 228 9.00 -31.37 18.13
N ALA A 229 8.18 -32.40 18.06
CA ALA A 229 7.21 -32.64 17.02
C ALA A 229 5.82 -32.14 17.40
N THR A 230 5.04 -31.70 16.39
CA THR A 230 3.61 -31.43 16.57
C THR A 230 2.85 -32.72 16.82
N ASP A 231 1.63 -32.64 17.34
CA ASP A 231 0.77 -33.80 17.55
C ASP A 231 0.43 -34.52 16.24
N ASN A 232 0.43 -33.77 15.13
CA ASN A 232 0.19 -34.30 13.78
C ASN A 232 1.38 -35.13 13.25
N TYR A 233 2.60 -34.67 13.48
CA TYR A 233 3.82 -35.35 12.98
C TYR A 233 4.34 -36.44 13.93
N ARG A 234 4.07 -36.34 15.23
CA ARG A 234 4.56 -37.27 16.26
C ARG A 234 4.29 -38.75 15.96
N PRO A 235 3.11 -39.18 15.47
CA PRO A 235 2.89 -40.59 15.14
C PRO A 235 3.86 -41.15 14.09
N GLN A 236 4.18 -40.33 13.05
CA GLN A 236 5.13 -40.71 12.01
C GLN A 236 6.56 -40.80 12.57
N LEU A 237 6.95 -39.88 13.45
CA LEU A 237 8.25 -39.92 14.13
C LEU A 237 8.39 -41.16 15.01
N VAL A 238 7.36 -41.48 15.80
CA VAL A 238 7.34 -42.69 16.65
C VAL A 238 7.49 -43.95 15.82
N ALA A 239 6.75 -44.07 14.71
CA ALA A 239 6.87 -45.25 13.83
C ALA A 239 8.30 -45.38 13.26
N HIS A 240 8.96 -44.29 12.94
CA HIS A 240 10.37 -44.28 12.51
C HIS A 240 11.31 -44.73 13.66
N GLN A 241 11.10 -44.24 14.88
CA GLN A 241 11.89 -44.61 16.07
C GLN A 241 11.73 -46.08 16.42
N GLU A 242 10.53 -46.64 16.28
CA GLU A 242 10.28 -48.07 16.46
C GLU A 242 11.02 -48.94 15.42
N ALA A 243 11.05 -48.48 14.16
CA ALA A 243 11.84 -49.15 13.13
C ALA A 243 13.34 -49.15 13.47
N VAL A 244 13.88 -48.05 13.96
CA VAL A 244 15.28 -47.94 14.40
C VAL A 244 15.55 -48.93 15.53
N ARG A 245 14.67 -49.04 16.52
CA ARG A 245 14.81 -50.03 17.62
C ARG A 245 14.82 -51.46 17.10
N LYS A 246 13.93 -51.77 16.14
CA LYS A 246 13.76 -53.13 15.60
C LYS A 246 14.97 -53.61 14.77
N PHE A 247 15.58 -52.67 14.00
CA PHE A 247 16.70 -53.00 13.11
C PHE A 247 18.08 -52.87 13.78
N GLY A 248 18.14 -52.47 15.05
CA GLY A 248 19.37 -52.22 15.79
C GLY A 248 19.80 -50.74 15.67
N ALA A 249 19.75 -50.04 16.81
CA ALA A 249 20.18 -48.66 16.89
C ALA A 249 21.71 -48.54 16.82
N SER A 250 22.22 -47.57 16.13
CA SER A 250 23.61 -47.12 16.20
C SER A 250 23.58 -45.60 16.50
N THR A 251 24.56 -45.08 17.21
CA THR A 251 24.69 -43.65 17.48
C THR A 251 24.62 -42.88 16.17
N ASN A 252 23.77 -41.86 16.15
CA ASN A 252 23.50 -41.03 14.97
C ASN A 252 23.51 -39.57 15.39
N GLU A 253 24.44 -38.82 14.87
CA GLU A 253 24.61 -37.41 15.17
C GLU A 253 24.47 -36.58 13.89
N TYR A 254 23.64 -35.55 13.92
CA TYR A 254 23.42 -34.66 12.81
C TYR A 254 23.67 -33.20 13.23
N TRP A 255 24.21 -32.40 12.30
CA TRP A 255 24.32 -30.99 12.43
C TRP A 255 23.97 -30.26 11.11
N ALA A 256 23.39 -29.09 11.19
CA ALA A 256 23.09 -28.28 10.05
C ALA A 256 24.34 -27.50 9.61
N VAL A 257 24.75 -27.68 8.36
CA VAL A 257 25.87 -26.96 7.76
C VAL A 257 25.40 -25.63 7.17
N ASN A 258 24.19 -25.62 6.64
CA ASN A 258 23.55 -24.45 6.07
C ASN A 258 22.04 -24.55 6.19
N SER A 259 21.38 -23.39 6.26
CA SER A 259 19.93 -23.29 6.34
C SER A 259 19.40 -22.12 5.51
N ALA A 260 18.17 -22.28 4.98
CA ALA A 260 17.45 -21.22 4.30
C ALA A 260 15.97 -21.26 4.68
N VAL A 261 15.43 -20.12 5.06
CA VAL A 261 13.99 -19.97 5.29
C VAL A 261 13.30 -19.82 3.93
N LEU A 262 12.43 -20.76 3.59
CA LEU A 262 11.66 -20.76 2.35
C LEU A 262 10.38 -19.91 2.48
N PHE A 263 9.74 -20.00 3.65
CA PHE A 263 8.50 -19.31 3.97
C PHE A 263 8.43 -19.08 5.48
N VAL A 264 7.80 -17.99 5.90
CA VAL A 264 7.47 -17.75 7.30
C VAL A 264 6.22 -16.86 7.40
N SER A 265 5.36 -17.24 8.29
CA SER A 265 4.21 -16.49 8.79
C SER A 265 4.31 -16.35 10.31
N LYS A 266 3.28 -15.82 10.94
CA LYS A 266 3.22 -15.72 12.40
C LYS A 266 3.33 -17.12 13.08
N ASP A 267 2.66 -18.11 12.52
CA ASP A 267 2.46 -19.41 13.17
C ASP A 267 3.00 -20.61 12.37
N GLU A 268 3.48 -20.40 11.15
CA GLU A 268 4.00 -21.43 10.26
C GLU A 268 5.32 -20.99 9.62
N ALA A 269 6.24 -21.94 9.44
CA ALA A 269 7.48 -21.70 8.72
C ALA A 269 7.92 -22.94 7.95
N ALA A 270 8.67 -22.72 6.85
CA ALA A 270 9.32 -23.79 6.11
C ALA A 270 10.79 -23.46 5.91
N MET A 271 11.67 -24.42 6.15
CA MET A 271 13.11 -24.29 5.97
C MET A 271 13.67 -25.39 5.10
N LEU A 272 14.74 -25.04 4.40
CA LEU A 272 15.64 -25.99 3.75
C LEU A 272 16.91 -26.08 4.58
N LEU A 273 17.32 -27.30 4.94
CA LEU A 273 18.50 -27.56 5.72
C LEU A 273 19.44 -28.49 4.96
N ALA A 274 20.69 -28.08 4.83
CA ALA A 274 21.77 -28.95 4.42
C ALA A 274 22.39 -29.56 5.68
N MET A 275 22.17 -30.87 5.87
CA MET A 275 22.59 -31.60 7.05
C MET A 275 23.84 -32.43 6.75
N GLN A 276 24.77 -32.45 7.67
CA GLN A 276 25.80 -33.47 7.75
C GLN A 276 25.58 -34.28 9.03
N GLY A 277 26.01 -35.54 9.01
CA GLY A 277 25.92 -36.38 10.16
C GLY A 277 26.94 -37.51 10.12
N GLN A 278 27.10 -38.16 11.26
CA GLN A 278 27.91 -39.35 11.41
C GLN A 278 27.07 -40.43 12.07
N ARG A 279 27.27 -41.67 11.63
CA ARG A 279 26.62 -42.85 12.16
C ARG A 279 27.66 -43.90 12.45
N GLY A 280 27.60 -44.49 13.64
CA GLY A 280 28.48 -45.58 14.07
C GLY A 280 28.70 -45.52 15.57
N THR A 281 28.98 -46.66 16.18
CA THR A 281 29.24 -46.77 17.61
C THR A 281 30.74 -46.78 17.92
N LYS A 282 31.59 -47.11 16.92
CA LYS A 282 33.03 -47.16 17.06
C LYS A 282 33.66 -46.22 16.02
N VAL A 283 34.82 -45.62 16.35
CA VAL A 283 35.51 -44.70 15.49
C VAL A 283 35.86 -45.28 14.12
N GLU A 284 36.19 -46.58 14.07
CA GLU A 284 36.54 -47.28 12.84
C GLU A 284 35.32 -47.59 11.96
N GLU A 285 34.11 -47.51 12.51
CA GLU A 285 32.83 -47.81 11.81
C GLU A 285 32.07 -46.54 11.43
N LEU A 286 32.61 -45.35 11.71
CA LEU A 286 31.92 -44.10 11.45
C LEU A 286 31.67 -43.89 9.94
N LYS A 287 30.42 -43.69 9.59
CA LYS A 287 29.97 -43.36 8.23
C LYS A 287 29.46 -41.92 8.22
N PHE A 288 30.03 -41.09 7.34
CA PHE A 288 29.54 -39.76 7.12
C PHE A 288 28.32 -39.75 6.20
N ILE A 289 27.33 -38.98 6.56
CA ILE A 289 26.05 -38.89 5.86
C ILE A 289 25.81 -37.40 5.54
N THR A 290 25.35 -37.14 4.33
CA THR A 290 24.86 -35.81 3.95
C THR A 290 23.41 -35.94 3.51
N ALA A 291 22.56 -35.03 3.92
CA ALA A 291 21.17 -34.99 3.52
C ALA A 291 20.71 -33.53 3.29
N THR A 292 19.80 -33.35 2.38
CA THR A 292 19.08 -32.10 2.24
C THR A 292 17.64 -32.38 2.63
N VAL A 293 17.16 -31.66 3.65
CA VAL A 293 15.80 -31.83 4.17
C VAL A 293 15.02 -30.53 4.07
N ARG A 294 13.76 -30.66 3.74
CA ARG A 294 12.76 -29.62 3.93
C ARG A 294 12.02 -29.92 5.22
N VAL A 295 11.90 -28.90 6.05
CA VAL A 295 11.21 -29.00 7.34
C VAL A 295 10.14 -27.94 7.39
N ASP A 296 8.92 -28.35 7.67
CA ASP A 296 7.79 -27.46 7.91
C ASP A 296 7.56 -27.42 9.43
N PHE A 297 7.49 -26.21 9.97
CA PHE A 297 7.31 -25.94 11.40
C PHE A 297 5.98 -25.26 11.65
N ASP A 298 5.32 -25.63 12.74
CA ASP A 298 4.18 -24.92 13.30
C ASP A 298 4.55 -24.38 14.70
N ARG A 299 4.00 -23.23 15.02
CA ARG A 299 4.16 -22.59 16.31
C ARG A 299 3.12 -23.14 17.30
N VAL A 300 3.56 -23.76 18.37
CA VAL A 300 2.70 -24.30 19.43
C VAL A 300 3.00 -23.55 20.72
N GLY A 301 2.13 -22.61 21.10
CA GLY A 301 2.42 -21.63 22.14
C GLY A 301 3.55 -20.71 21.72
N ASP A 302 4.63 -20.64 22.49
CA ASP A 302 5.80 -19.82 22.19
C ASP A 302 6.94 -20.56 21.47
N ASN A 303 6.77 -21.86 21.19
CA ASN A 303 7.84 -22.70 20.65
C ASN A 303 7.53 -23.19 19.24
N TRP A 304 8.54 -23.25 18.39
CA TRP A 304 8.49 -23.89 17.08
C TRP A 304 8.60 -25.39 17.24
N ARG A 305 7.74 -26.14 16.54
CA ARG A 305 7.75 -27.61 16.48
C ARG A 305 7.70 -28.08 15.05
N VAL A 306 8.34 -29.23 14.79
CA VAL A 306 8.33 -29.83 13.45
C VAL A 306 6.96 -30.43 13.18
N ASN A 307 6.33 -29.99 12.11
CA ASN A 307 5.06 -30.48 11.61
C ASN A 307 5.24 -31.45 10.45
N ASN A 308 6.33 -31.33 9.71
CA ASN A 308 6.68 -32.29 8.66
C ASN A 308 8.17 -32.20 8.36
N LEU A 309 8.78 -33.34 8.02
CA LEU A 309 10.17 -33.43 7.58
C LEU A 309 10.26 -34.33 6.35
N THR A 310 10.75 -33.75 5.25
CA THR A 310 10.90 -34.44 3.96
C THR A 310 12.36 -34.43 3.52
N VAL A 311 12.91 -35.61 3.26
CA VAL A 311 14.26 -35.75 2.69
C VAL A 311 14.19 -35.55 1.18
N LEU A 312 14.80 -34.45 0.68
CA LEU A 312 14.79 -34.11 -0.74
C LEU A 312 15.89 -34.82 -1.51
N LYS A 313 17.05 -35.04 -0.86
CA LYS A 313 18.16 -35.81 -1.42
C LYS A 313 18.64 -36.79 -0.37
N ALA A 314 18.43 -38.09 -0.62
CA ALA A 314 18.94 -39.15 0.22
C ALA A 314 20.48 -39.22 0.13
N PRO A 315 21.17 -39.63 1.19
CA PRO A 315 22.61 -39.76 1.20
C PRO A 315 23.04 -40.69 0.07
N LEU A 316 23.94 -40.23 -0.79
CA LEU A 316 24.77 -41.14 -1.58
C LEU A 316 25.67 -41.82 -0.56
N MET A 317 25.42 -43.08 -0.23
CA MET A 317 26.38 -43.90 0.51
C MET A 317 27.61 -43.99 -0.39
N GLN A 318 28.62 -43.19 -0.13
CA GLN A 318 29.93 -43.46 -0.68
C GLN A 318 30.43 -44.71 -0.01
N ALA A 319 30.41 -45.83 -0.75
CA ALA A 319 31.11 -47.02 -0.35
C ALA A 319 32.59 -46.63 -0.18
N ALA A 320 33.08 -46.71 1.05
CA ALA A 320 34.49 -46.58 1.32
C ALA A 320 35.22 -47.71 0.56
N GLY A 321 36.07 -47.35 -0.40
CA GLY A 321 37.12 -48.20 -0.91
C GLY A 321 36.82 -49.00 -2.17
N GLN A 322 37.14 -48.44 -3.34
CA GLN A 322 37.95 -49.10 -4.34
C GLN A 322 39.09 -48.22 -4.77
#